data_fc3b2e813c79a2e119077161a8364669
#
_entry.id   fc3b2e813c79a2e119077161a8364669
#
_cell.length_a   1.000
_cell.length_b   1.000
_cell.length_c   1.000
_cell.angle_alpha   90.00
_cell.angle_beta   90.00
_cell.angle_gamma   90.00
#
_symmetry.space_group_name_H-M   'P 1'
#
loop_
_entity.id
_entity.type
_entity.pdbx_description
1 polymer ?
#
loop_
_entity_poly.entity_id
_entity_poly.type
_entity_poly.pdbx_seq_one_letter_code
_entity_poly.pdbx_strand_id
1 'polypeptide(L)'
;MPAYDLLDLDNYKKFASGNDSGSIGVMMDRGCPFKCTYCASMIIHGSSIRSKSNERIIDDLLYLRDECGFNNIILWDDLFAARKKKFMSLSKEIVERGVNDGLTFYMPSGLSVRVMNFDLLDSIFALGFGYVRIMIESGSEYSQEHLIKKKVDLDKARELISYSRNQGVRVETNILFGFPGETKEYMQQTIDYIKTIDIDWIQVFVALPLPGTEMFDQFAEVGLVDPQNIDWDRCGYASRQFDSEDITSQELTDLVYDVNIYTNFFGNRNFLQERYQRAADYFTDMVLNSYPFHIVALYMRSLSYDKLGKDDLALRDLQLAVDQINTSEAAQSLFVRYGSEMDS
;
A
#
# COMPACT_ATOMS: atom_id res chain seq x y z
N MET A 1 -23.57 2.86 17.81
CA MET A 1 -22.72 1.72 17.41
C MET A 1 -23.17 1.25 16.05
N PRO A 2 -22.28 0.93 15.12
CA PRO A 2 -22.70 0.18 13.93
C PRO A 2 -23.39 -1.12 14.37
N ALA A 3 -24.28 -1.64 13.53
CA ALA A 3 -25.05 -2.83 13.85
C ALA A 3 -24.21 -4.12 13.62
N TYR A 4 -23.12 -4.26 14.35
CA TYR A 4 -22.24 -5.43 14.26
C TYR A 4 -22.94 -6.73 14.64
N ASP A 5 -23.98 -6.64 15.47
CA ASP A 5 -24.85 -7.74 15.87
C ASP A 5 -25.66 -8.35 14.71
N LEU A 6 -25.79 -7.63 13.58
CA LEU A 6 -26.42 -8.10 12.36
C LEU A 6 -25.45 -8.79 11.40
N LEU A 7 -24.15 -8.76 11.70
CA LEU A 7 -23.13 -9.40 10.86
C LEU A 7 -22.83 -10.81 11.37
N ASP A 8 -22.57 -11.72 10.45
CA ASP A 8 -21.96 -13.01 10.78
C ASP A 8 -20.46 -12.81 11.07
N LEU A 9 -20.16 -12.39 12.33
CA LEU A 9 -18.81 -12.06 12.75
C LEU A 9 -17.84 -13.25 12.67
N ASP A 10 -18.35 -14.48 12.74
CA ASP A 10 -17.52 -15.67 12.59
C ASP A 10 -16.95 -15.81 11.18
N ASN A 11 -17.65 -15.32 10.15
CA ASN A 11 -17.08 -15.24 8.80
C ASN A 11 -15.88 -14.30 8.71
N TYR A 12 -15.85 -13.22 9.49
CA TYR A 12 -14.70 -12.30 9.53
C TYR A 12 -13.48 -12.91 10.24
N LYS A 13 -13.69 -13.96 11.06
CA LYS A 13 -12.63 -14.67 11.79
C LYS A 13 -12.10 -15.89 11.04
N LYS A 14 -12.81 -16.39 10.01
CA LYS A 14 -12.42 -17.60 9.25
C LYS A 14 -11.06 -17.50 8.55
N PHE A 15 -10.63 -16.29 8.24
CA PHE A 15 -9.36 -16.04 7.57
C PHE A 15 -8.24 -15.66 8.55
N ALA A 16 -8.51 -15.69 9.83
CA ALA A 16 -7.53 -15.49 10.88
C ALA A 16 -6.53 -16.66 10.93
N SER A 17 -5.26 -16.39 11.12
CA SER A 17 -4.20 -17.39 11.24
C SER A 17 -3.29 -17.12 12.43
N GLY A 18 -2.83 -18.17 13.10
CA GLY A 18 -1.97 -18.05 14.28
C GLY A 18 -2.68 -17.36 15.45
N ASN A 19 -2.12 -16.27 15.95
CA ASN A 19 -2.69 -15.46 17.06
C ASN A 19 -3.67 -14.39 16.57
N ASP A 20 -4.01 -14.35 15.28
CA ASP A 20 -4.98 -13.44 14.71
C ASP A 20 -6.39 -13.91 15.08
N SER A 21 -7.18 -13.07 15.75
CA SER A 21 -8.59 -13.31 16.04
C SER A 21 -9.55 -12.66 15.04
N GLY A 22 -9.04 -12.33 13.86
CA GLY A 22 -9.80 -11.74 12.77
C GLY A 22 -9.65 -10.23 12.68
N SER A 23 -10.04 -9.71 11.51
CA SER A 23 -9.94 -8.29 11.20
C SER A 23 -11.32 -7.69 10.97
N ILE A 24 -11.57 -6.50 11.48
CA ILE A 24 -12.84 -5.77 11.31
C ILE A 24 -12.60 -4.34 10.89
N GLY A 25 -13.44 -3.86 9.95
CA GLY A 25 -13.38 -2.49 9.45
C GLY A 25 -14.05 -1.47 10.39
N VAL A 26 -13.36 -0.37 10.66
CA VAL A 26 -13.88 0.76 11.43
C VAL A 26 -13.67 2.04 10.63
N MET A 27 -14.63 2.95 10.71
CA MET A 27 -14.53 4.28 10.11
C MET A 27 -14.75 5.32 11.20
N MET A 28 -13.71 6.12 11.48
CA MET A 28 -13.75 7.19 12.48
C MET A 28 -14.18 8.50 11.85
N ASP A 29 -13.65 8.80 10.65
CA ASP A 29 -13.91 10.00 9.86
C ASP A 29 -14.41 9.63 8.46
N ARG A 30 -15.29 10.45 7.88
CA ARG A 30 -15.77 10.36 6.50
C ARG A 30 -15.62 11.68 5.79
N GLY A 31 -15.29 11.61 4.50
CA GLY A 31 -15.13 12.77 3.63
C GLY A 31 -13.68 13.21 3.49
N CYS A 32 -13.38 13.78 2.32
CA CYS A 32 -12.04 14.28 1.98
C CYS A 32 -12.16 15.59 1.20
N PRO A 33 -11.54 16.70 1.65
CA PRO A 33 -11.61 17.98 0.96
C PRO A 33 -10.66 18.08 -0.25
N PHE A 34 -9.81 17.08 -0.45
CA PHE A 34 -8.86 17.07 -1.56
C PHE A 34 -9.54 16.66 -2.87
N LYS A 35 -9.05 17.22 -3.97
CA LYS A 35 -9.59 17.03 -5.32
C LYS A 35 -8.58 16.25 -6.19
N CYS A 36 -8.09 15.11 -5.68
CA CYS A 36 -7.25 14.25 -6.49
C CYS A 36 -8.07 13.70 -7.66
N THR A 37 -7.56 13.83 -8.90
CA THR A 37 -8.34 13.54 -10.13
C THR A 37 -8.81 12.10 -10.23
N TYR A 38 -8.07 11.17 -9.64
CA TYR A 38 -8.33 9.72 -9.69
C TYR A 38 -9.23 9.19 -8.56
N CYS A 39 -9.55 10.02 -7.54
CA CYS A 39 -10.11 9.53 -6.28
C CYS A 39 -11.62 9.75 -6.18
N ALA A 40 -12.37 8.68 -5.90
CA ALA A 40 -13.82 8.72 -5.74
C ALA A 40 -14.29 9.07 -4.32
N SER A 41 -13.41 9.20 -3.32
CA SER A 41 -13.82 9.46 -1.92
C SER A 41 -14.71 10.70 -1.76
N MET A 42 -14.37 11.78 -2.47
CA MET A 42 -15.20 13.02 -2.44
C MET A 42 -16.59 12.81 -3.03
N ILE A 43 -16.70 11.92 -4.01
CA ILE A 43 -17.99 11.62 -4.68
C ILE A 43 -18.87 10.78 -3.75
N ILE A 44 -18.28 9.79 -3.08
CA ILE A 44 -18.99 8.83 -2.22
C ILE A 44 -19.36 9.47 -0.88
N HIS A 45 -18.42 10.15 -0.23
CA HIS A 45 -18.58 10.64 1.14
C HIS A 45 -18.62 12.16 1.27
N GLY A 46 -18.41 12.91 0.17
CA GLY A 46 -18.40 14.38 0.14
C GLY A 46 -17.08 15.00 0.61
N SER A 47 -17.01 16.34 0.43
CA SER A 47 -15.80 17.11 0.74
C SER A 47 -15.67 17.53 2.21
N SER A 48 -16.76 17.47 2.98
CA SER A 48 -16.76 17.85 4.40
C SER A 48 -16.40 16.67 5.28
N ILE A 49 -15.41 16.85 6.15
CA ILE A 49 -15.01 15.82 7.10
C ILE A 49 -16.02 15.75 8.24
N ARG A 50 -16.63 14.59 8.42
CA ARG A 50 -17.56 14.26 9.50
C ARG A 50 -16.93 13.21 10.38
N SER A 51 -16.75 13.54 11.66
CA SER A 51 -16.06 12.69 12.62
C SER A 51 -17.04 12.19 13.69
N LYS A 52 -16.88 10.93 14.11
CA LYS A 52 -17.45 10.45 15.38
C LYS A 52 -16.81 11.17 16.57
N SER A 53 -17.49 11.24 17.72
CA SER A 53 -16.86 11.71 18.97
C SER A 53 -15.75 10.76 19.42
N ASN A 54 -14.80 11.23 20.24
CA ASN A 54 -13.74 10.38 20.79
C ASN A 54 -14.33 9.23 21.61
N GLU A 55 -15.26 9.55 22.49
CA GLU A 55 -15.96 8.58 23.33
C GLU A 55 -16.61 7.48 22.48
N ARG A 56 -17.29 7.88 21.38
CA ARG A 56 -17.90 6.92 20.48
C ARG A 56 -16.90 6.00 19.79
N ILE A 57 -15.74 6.53 19.40
CA ILE A 57 -14.68 5.71 18.77
C ILE A 57 -14.14 4.71 19.80
N ILE A 58 -13.90 5.17 21.02
CA ILE A 58 -13.40 4.33 22.11
C ILE A 58 -14.40 3.22 22.45
N ASP A 59 -15.70 3.55 22.55
CA ASP A 59 -16.74 2.56 22.80
C ASP A 59 -16.82 1.50 21.69
N ASP A 60 -16.71 1.93 20.41
CA ASP A 60 -16.68 1.01 19.27
C ASP A 60 -15.47 0.06 19.36
N LEU A 61 -14.28 0.58 19.70
CA LEU A 61 -13.05 -0.22 19.82
C LEU A 61 -13.11 -1.22 20.99
N LEU A 62 -13.57 -0.78 22.15
CA LEU A 62 -13.75 -1.65 23.33
C LEU A 62 -14.76 -2.76 23.04
N TYR A 63 -15.89 -2.44 22.42
CA TYR A 63 -16.88 -3.45 22.04
C TYR A 63 -16.31 -4.50 21.06
N LEU A 64 -15.58 -4.05 20.05
CA LEU A 64 -14.98 -4.96 19.06
C LEU A 64 -13.91 -5.85 19.68
N ARG A 65 -13.11 -5.32 20.61
CA ARG A 65 -12.07 -6.07 21.31
C ARG A 65 -12.67 -7.03 22.35
N ASP A 66 -13.46 -6.49 23.27
CA ASP A 66 -13.85 -7.21 24.49
C ASP A 66 -15.08 -8.12 24.29
N GLU A 67 -16.06 -7.67 23.49
CA GLU A 67 -17.30 -8.42 23.26
C GLU A 67 -17.26 -9.25 21.96
N CYS A 68 -16.62 -8.72 20.92
CA CYS A 68 -16.55 -9.42 19.63
C CYS A 68 -15.26 -10.23 19.45
N GLY A 69 -14.21 -9.96 20.24
CA GLY A 69 -12.95 -10.70 20.23
C GLY A 69 -12.06 -10.44 19.01
N PHE A 70 -12.14 -9.25 18.40
CA PHE A 70 -11.23 -8.84 17.33
C PHE A 70 -9.97 -8.19 17.89
N ASN A 71 -8.81 -8.55 17.34
CA ASN A 71 -7.53 -7.92 17.67
C ASN A 71 -6.94 -7.07 16.51
N ASN A 72 -7.49 -7.16 15.30
CA ASN A 72 -7.05 -6.36 14.17
C ASN A 72 -8.15 -5.39 13.74
N ILE A 73 -7.85 -4.10 13.80
CA ILE A 73 -8.75 -3.02 13.43
C ILE A 73 -8.26 -2.37 12.14
N ILE A 74 -9.08 -2.44 11.09
CA ILE A 74 -8.79 -1.82 9.79
C ILE A 74 -9.51 -0.48 9.73
N LEU A 75 -8.75 0.62 9.66
CA LEU A 75 -9.29 1.97 9.57
C LEU A 75 -9.52 2.37 8.11
N TRP A 76 -10.79 2.57 7.75
CA TRP A 76 -11.23 2.88 6.39
C TRP A 76 -11.57 4.36 6.17
N ASP A 77 -10.93 5.25 6.91
CA ASP A 77 -11.12 6.68 6.77
C ASP A 77 -10.67 7.19 5.40
N ASP A 78 -11.46 8.07 4.76
CA ASP A 78 -11.09 8.69 3.48
C ASP A 78 -9.84 9.58 3.60
N LEU A 79 -9.68 10.24 4.72
CA LEU A 79 -8.52 11.07 5.04
C LEU A 79 -8.19 10.91 6.53
N PHE A 80 -7.37 9.92 6.84
CA PHE A 80 -7.01 9.58 8.20
C PHE A 80 -6.31 10.75 8.93
N ALA A 81 -6.69 10.96 10.17
CA ALA A 81 -6.15 12.01 11.05
C ALA A 81 -6.27 13.44 10.47
N ALA A 82 -7.22 13.68 9.58
CA ALA A 82 -7.44 14.99 8.94
C ALA A 82 -7.66 16.11 9.96
N ARG A 83 -8.33 15.79 11.07
CA ARG A 83 -8.53 16.71 12.22
C ARG A 83 -7.43 16.49 13.26
N LYS A 84 -6.20 16.92 12.95
CA LYS A 84 -4.98 16.67 13.73
C LYS A 84 -5.18 16.78 15.26
N LYS A 85 -5.65 17.93 15.75
CA LYS A 85 -5.83 18.15 17.20
C LYS A 85 -6.79 17.14 17.84
N LYS A 86 -7.88 16.81 17.13
CA LYS A 86 -8.84 15.81 17.59
C LYS A 86 -8.21 14.43 17.62
N PHE A 87 -7.49 14.04 16.56
CA PHE A 87 -6.82 12.74 16.49
C PHE A 87 -5.76 12.59 17.58
N MET A 88 -4.92 13.62 17.80
CA MET A 88 -3.92 13.58 18.87
C MET A 88 -4.56 13.45 20.26
N SER A 89 -5.69 14.14 20.51
CA SER A 89 -6.46 13.99 21.76
C SER A 89 -7.04 12.58 21.88
N LEU A 90 -7.59 12.01 20.81
CA LEU A 90 -8.11 10.66 20.77
C LEU A 90 -7.01 9.62 21.03
N SER A 91 -5.88 9.73 20.34
CA SER A 91 -4.73 8.84 20.51
C SER A 91 -4.24 8.83 21.95
N LYS A 92 -4.09 10.00 22.54
CA LYS A 92 -3.70 10.14 23.95
C LYS A 92 -4.71 9.43 24.88
N GLU A 93 -6.00 9.67 24.70
CA GLU A 93 -7.06 9.06 25.50
C GLU A 93 -7.11 7.54 25.33
N ILE A 94 -6.94 7.01 24.13
CA ILE A 94 -6.86 5.58 23.84
C ILE A 94 -5.71 4.93 24.61
N VAL A 95 -4.51 5.53 24.56
CA VAL A 95 -3.32 5.01 25.25
C VAL A 95 -3.47 5.09 26.77
N GLU A 96 -3.91 6.24 27.32
CA GLU A 96 -4.08 6.43 28.76
C GLU A 96 -5.11 5.48 29.38
N ARG A 97 -6.11 5.06 28.59
CA ARG A 97 -7.17 4.12 29.03
C ARG A 97 -6.86 2.66 28.68
N GLY A 98 -5.73 2.35 28.06
CA GLY A 98 -5.37 1.00 27.62
C GLY A 98 -6.35 0.42 26.60
N VAL A 99 -7.01 1.27 25.80
CA VAL A 99 -7.97 0.82 24.78
C VAL A 99 -7.28 0.08 23.65
N ASN A 100 -6.03 0.45 23.35
CA ASN A 100 -5.20 -0.21 22.33
C ASN A 100 -4.50 -1.49 22.82
N ASP A 101 -4.63 -1.87 24.07
CA ASP A 101 -4.01 -3.10 24.59
C ASP A 101 -4.57 -4.33 23.85
N GLY A 102 -3.68 -5.09 23.23
CA GLY A 102 -4.03 -6.26 22.42
C GLY A 102 -4.63 -5.96 21.05
N LEU A 103 -4.74 -4.68 20.65
CA LEU A 103 -5.17 -4.29 19.30
C LEU A 103 -3.98 -3.98 18.39
N THR A 104 -4.11 -4.35 17.15
CA THR A 104 -3.25 -3.91 16.03
C THR A 104 -4.07 -3.09 15.05
N PHE A 105 -3.56 -1.93 14.66
CA PHE A 105 -4.24 -1.05 13.74
C PHE A 105 -3.62 -1.11 12.35
N TYR A 106 -4.48 -1.14 11.34
CA TYR A 106 -4.11 -1.11 9.94
C TYR A 106 -4.84 0.03 9.24
N MET A 107 -4.19 0.63 8.25
CA MET A 107 -4.72 1.79 7.54
C MET A 107 -4.43 1.67 6.04
N PRO A 108 -5.23 0.92 5.29
CA PRO A 108 -5.02 0.70 3.86
C PRO A 108 -5.11 1.98 3.03
N SER A 109 -5.97 2.93 3.44
CA SER A 109 -6.12 4.23 2.78
C SER A 109 -4.89 5.12 2.88
N GLY A 110 -3.97 4.81 3.81
CA GLY A 110 -2.70 5.49 3.99
C GLY A 110 -2.77 6.91 4.55
N LEU A 111 -1.59 7.50 4.71
CA LEU A 111 -1.38 8.84 5.26
C LEU A 111 -1.14 9.86 4.15
N SER A 112 -1.91 10.93 4.14
CA SER A 112 -1.66 12.05 3.24
C SER A 112 -0.51 12.92 3.74
N VAL A 113 0.55 13.08 2.94
CA VAL A 113 1.71 13.96 3.24
C VAL A 113 1.26 15.38 3.58
N ARG A 114 0.18 15.89 2.94
CA ARG A 114 -0.36 17.22 3.18
C ARG A 114 -0.89 17.42 4.60
N VAL A 115 -1.34 16.34 5.25
CA VAL A 115 -1.87 16.36 6.62
C VAL A 115 -0.79 16.06 7.63
N MET A 116 0.13 15.17 7.34
CA MET A 116 1.13 14.65 8.30
C MET A 116 2.14 15.71 8.76
N ASN A 117 2.62 15.52 9.99
CA ASN A 117 3.82 16.09 10.59
C ASN A 117 4.35 15.09 11.64
N PHE A 118 5.50 15.35 12.24
CA PHE A 118 6.15 14.42 13.16
C PHE A 118 5.32 14.15 14.43
N ASP A 119 4.75 15.19 15.05
CA ASP A 119 3.89 15.03 16.26
C ASP A 119 2.68 14.12 15.99
N LEU A 120 2.12 14.20 14.76
CA LEU A 120 1.00 13.38 14.37
C LEU A 120 1.43 11.93 14.12
N LEU A 121 2.62 11.72 13.54
CA LEU A 121 3.21 10.39 13.39
C LEU A 121 3.49 9.76 14.75
N ASP A 122 4.03 10.51 15.72
CA ASP A 122 4.25 10.01 17.08
C ASP A 122 2.93 9.56 17.74
N SER A 123 1.86 10.34 17.53
CA SER A 123 0.52 9.96 18.02
C SER A 123 -0.01 8.68 17.35
N ILE A 124 0.33 8.44 16.08
CA ILE A 124 -0.01 7.19 15.35
C ILE A 124 0.82 6.03 15.89
N PHE A 125 2.13 6.23 16.07
CA PHE A 125 3.02 5.18 16.58
C PHE A 125 2.64 4.74 18.01
N ALA A 126 2.23 5.69 18.86
CA ALA A 126 1.78 5.40 20.22
C ALA A 126 0.55 4.48 20.28
N LEU A 127 -0.28 4.44 19.22
CA LEU A 127 -1.41 3.52 19.12
C LEU A 127 -1.00 2.07 18.79
N GLY A 128 0.23 1.83 18.36
CA GLY A 128 0.70 0.48 18.01
C GLY A 128 0.40 0.08 16.56
N PHE A 129 0.43 1.02 15.63
CA PHE A 129 0.36 0.67 14.20
C PHE A 129 1.56 -0.19 13.79
N GLY A 130 1.28 -1.33 13.15
CA GLY A 130 2.32 -2.24 12.66
C GLY A 130 3.13 -1.67 11.48
N TYR A 131 2.50 -0.78 10.70
CA TYR A 131 3.11 -0.06 9.60
C TYR A 131 2.40 1.27 9.35
N VAL A 132 3.07 2.15 8.61
CA VAL A 132 2.45 3.34 8.02
C VAL A 132 2.63 3.34 6.51
N ARG A 133 1.59 3.75 5.80
CA ARG A 133 1.62 3.91 4.35
C ARG A 133 1.54 5.38 4.01
N ILE A 134 2.64 5.94 3.49
CA ILE A 134 2.73 7.35 3.10
C ILE A 134 2.39 7.46 1.62
N MET A 135 1.24 8.07 1.31
CA MET A 135 0.65 8.06 -0.02
C MET A 135 1.27 9.12 -0.92
N ILE A 136 2.13 8.69 -1.84
CA ILE A 136 2.84 9.56 -2.80
C ILE A 136 2.15 9.58 -4.16
N GLU A 137 1.86 8.44 -4.74
CA GLU A 137 1.26 8.14 -6.04
C GLU A 137 2.16 8.45 -7.23
N SER A 138 2.87 9.57 -7.27
CA SER A 138 3.82 9.94 -8.33
C SER A 138 5.00 10.71 -7.76
N GLY A 139 6.20 10.42 -8.24
CA GLY A 139 7.44 11.15 -7.95
C GLY A 139 7.73 12.30 -8.92
N SER A 140 6.85 12.55 -9.89
CA SER A 140 6.95 13.67 -10.81
C SER A 140 6.19 14.89 -10.24
N GLU A 141 6.87 16.03 -10.08
CA GLU A 141 6.25 17.27 -9.64
C GLU A 141 5.16 17.74 -10.60
N TYR A 142 5.39 17.57 -11.92
CA TYR A 142 4.39 17.90 -12.92
C TYR A 142 3.12 17.04 -12.76
N SER A 143 3.29 15.75 -12.60
CA SER A 143 2.16 14.83 -12.38
C SER A 143 1.41 15.19 -11.09
N GLN A 144 2.12 15.53 -10.01
CA GLN A 144 1.53 15.95 -8.74
C GLN A 144 0.65 17.19 -8.86
N GLU A 145 1.10 18.19 -9.61
CA GLU A 145 0.40 19.48 -9.71
C GLU A 145 -0.69 19.45 -10.77
N HIS A 146 -0.42 18.84 -11.94
CA HIS A 146 -1.26 18.99 -13.13
C HIS A 146 -2.10 17.76 -13.48
N LEU A 147 -1.56 16.55 -13.31
CA LEU A 147 -2.27 15.33 -13.73
C LEU A 147 -3.15 14.78 -12.60
N ILE A 148 -2.58 14.52 -11.42
CA ILE A 148 -3.31 13.91 -10.31
C ILE A 148 -3.82 14.92 -9.28
N LYS A 149 -3.36 16.16 -9.30
CA LYS A 149 -3.74 17.27 -8.40
C LYS A 149 -3.68 16.90 -6.91
N LYS A 150 -2.86 15.90 -6.58
CA LYS A 150 -2.66 15.48 -5.18
C LYS A 150 -1.75 16.45 -4.42
N LYS A 151 -0.82 17.11 -5.14
CA LYS A 151 0.06 18.17 -4.62
C LYS A 151 0.86 17.72 -3.39
N VAL A 152 1.49 16.57 -3.51
CA VAL A 152 2.42 16.05 -2.50
C VAL A 152 3.72 16.84 -2.59
N ASP A 153 4.16 17.38 -1.47
CA ASP A 153 5.53 17.86 -1.29
C ASP A 153 6.44 16.62 -1.15
N LEU A 154 7.23 16.36 -2.20
CA LEU A 154 8.06 15.16 -2.32
C LEU A 154 9.23 15.16 -1.32
N ASP A 155 9.77 16.31 -0.97
CA ASP A 155 10.83 16.43 0.04
C ASP A 155 10.27 16.15 1.44
N LYS A 156 9.12 16.74 1.76
CA LYS A 156 8.41 16.42 2.99
C LYS A 156 8.03 14.94 3.08
N ALA A 157 7.63 14.31 1.98
CA ALA A 157 7.36 12.88 1.96
C ALA A 157 8.60 12.07 2.35
N ARG A 158 9.78 12.44 1.81
CA ARG A 158 11.07 11.82 2.14
C ARG A 158 11.42 11.99 3.62
N GLU A 159 11.19 13.18 4.19
CA GLU A 159 11.41 13.46 5.61
C GLU A 159 10.51 12.59 6.51
N LEU A 160 9.21 12.50 6.20
CA LEU A 160 8.25 11.69 6.96
C LEU A 160 8.59 10.19 6.89
N ILE A 161 9.03 9.69 5.72
CA ILE A 161 9.50 8.33 5.53
C ILE A 161 10.74 8.09 6.41
N SER A 162 11.74 8.92 6.30
CA SER A 162 12.99 8.79 7.08
C SER A 162 12.73 8.86 8.58
N TYR A 163 11.86 9.77 9.02
CA TYR A 163 11.44 9.86 10.41
C TYR A 163 10.80 8.57 10.91
N SER A 164 9.82 8.04 10.17
CA SER A 164 9.12 6.80 10.53
C SER A 164 10.08 5.59 10.58
N ARG A 165 11.01 5.53 9.63
CA ARG A 165 12.06 4.48 9.59
C ARG A 165 12.97 4.54 10.82
N ASN A 166 13.38 5.74 11.23
CA ASN A 166 14.22 5.94 12.41
C ASN A 166 13.51 5.55 13.72
N GLN A 167 12.18 5.59 13.76
CA GLN A 167 11.38 5.05 14.87
C GLN A 167 11.19 3.52 14.81
N GLY A 168 11.78 2.84 13.82
CA GLY A 168 11.67 1.38 13.65
C GLY A 168 10.36 0.92 13.01
N VAL A 169 9.47 1.85 12.64
CA VAL A 169 8.17 1.55 12.04
C VAL A 169 8.35 1.08 10.59
N ARG A 170 7.53 0.15 10.14
CA ARG A 170 7.44 -0.25 8.74
C ARG A 170 6.83 0.87 7.91
N VAL A 171 7.43 1.17 6.75
CA VAL A 171 6.96 2.24 5.86
C VAL A 171 6.70 1.71 4.47
N GLU A 172 5.48 1.92 4.01
CA GLU A 172 5.04 1.58 2.66
C GLU A 172 4.59 2.82 1.89
N THR A 173 4.51 2.72 0.57
CA THR A 173 3.90 3.74 -0.28
C THR A 173 3.17 3.12 -1.45
N ASN A 174 2.31 3.91 -2.09
CA ASN A 174 1.65 3.56 -3.35
C ASN A 174 2.20 4.42 -4.48
N ILE A 175 2.35 3.81 -5.64
CA ILE A 175 2.70 4.47 -6.89
C ILE A 175 1.69 4.06 -7.95
N LEU A 176 1.23 5.03 -8.72
CA LEU A 176 0.35 4.84 -9.85
C LEU A 176 1.02 5.33 -11.13
N PHE A 177 0.81 4.60 -12.22
CA PHE A 177 1.25 4.97 -13.56
C PHE A 177 0.08 4.96 -14.54
N GLY A 178 0.24 5.69 -15.64
CA GLY A 178 -0.72 5.69 -16.74
C GLY A 178 -1.85 6.68 -16.57
N PHE A 179 -1.60 7.81 -15.93
CA PHE A 179 -2.55 8.95 -15.90
C PHE A 179 -2.75 9.52 -17.31
N PRO A 180 -3.93 10.12 -17.59
CA PRO A 180 -4.11 10.88 -18.83
C PRO A 180 -3.04 11.97 -18.97
N GLY A 181 -2.32 11.98 -20.10
CA GLY A 181 -1.24 12.91 -20.35
C GLY A 181 0.08 12.63 -19.58
N GLU A 182 0.22 11.48 -18.94
CA GLU A 182 1.47 11.08 -18.32
C GLU A 182 2.42 10.51 -19.36
N THR A 183 3.51 11.24 -19.65
CA THR A 183 4.54 10.81 -20.58
C THR A 183 5.52 9.82 -19.95
N LYS A 184 6.27 9.07 -20.77
CA LYS A 184 7.35 8.18 -20.31
C LYS A 184 8.40 8.93 -19.48
N GLU A 185 8.61 10.23 -19.74
CA GLU A 185 9.52 11.06 -18.95
C GLU A 185 9.01 11.26 -17.52
N TYR A 186 7.71 11.56 -17.31
CA TYR A 186 7.13 11.72 -15.98
C TYR A 186 7.09 10.39 -15.20
N MET A 187 6.86 9.28 -15.91
CA MET A 187 6.97 7.95 -15.32
C MET A 187 8.40 7.68 -14.85
N GLN A 188 9.41 8.05 -15.67
CA GLN A 188 10.82 7.89 -15.29
C GLN A 188 11.20 8.75 -14.08
N GLN A 189 10.71 9.99 -13.98
CA GLN A 189 10.90 10.83 -12.78
C GLN A 189 10.35 10.15 -11.52
N THR A 190 9.20 9.48 -11.63
CA THR A 190 8.62 8.70 -10.52
C THR A 190 9.51 7.52 -10.13
N ILE A 191 10.02 6.77 -11.10
CA ILE A 191 10.95 5.65 -10.86
C ILE A 191 12.24 6.16 -10.19
N ASP A 192 12.78 7.29 -10.64
CA ASP A 192 14.00 7.84 -10.06
C ASP A 192 13.77 8.37 -8.64
N TYR A 193 12.61 8.99 -8.38
CA TYR A 193 12.23 9.39 -7.02
C TYR A 193 12.14 8.19 -6.06
N ILE A 194 11.53 7.08 -6.46
CA ILE A 194 11.41 5.87 -5.65
C ILE A 194 12.80 5.37 -5.21
N LYS A 195 13.80 5.44 -6.07
CA LYS A 195 15.18 5.05 -5.76
C LYS A 195 15.85 5.92 -4.68
N THR A 196 15.27 7.08 -4.35
CA THR A 196 15.83 8.00 -3.35
C THR A 196 15.22 7.86 -1.95
N ILE A 197 14.13 7.14 -1.80
CA ILE A 197 13.41 7.00 -0.52
C ILE A 197 13.73 5.65 0.14
N ASP A 198 13.79 5.64 1.48
CA ASP A 198 14.05 4.42 2.28
C ASP A 198 12.74 3.80 2.76
N ILE A 199 12.09 3.03 1.87
CA ILE A 199 10.82 2.34 2.12
C ILE A 199 11.02 0.84 2.26
N ASP A 200 10.11 0.17 2.95
CA ASP A 200 10.09 -1.29 3.07
C ASP A 200 9.44 -1.95 1.86
N TRP A 201 8.36 -1.35 1.35
CA TRP A 201 7.60 -1.90 0.24
C TRP A 201 6.85 -0.83 -0.53
N ILE A 202 6.73 -0.98 -1.84
CA ILE A 202 5.83 -0.19 -2.67
C ILE A 202 4.71 -1.05 -3.25
N GLN A 203 3.52 -0.46 -3.36
CA GLN A 203 2.45 -1.01 -4.17
C GLN A 203 2.40 -0.21 -5.47
N VAL A 204 2.56 -0.90 -6.60
CA VAL A 204 2.58 -0.27 -7.92
C VAL A 204 1.29 -0.62 -8.64
N PHE A 205 0.58 0.40 -9.10
CA PHE A 205 -0.74 0.26 -9.70
C PHE A 205 -0.82 0.98 -11.04
N VAL A 206 -1.77 0.56 -11.86
CA VAL A 206 -2.22 1.27 -13.05
C VAL A 206 -3.37 2.20 -12.66
N ALA A 207 -3.35 3.42 -13.18
CA ALA A 207 -4.44 4.38 -13.01
C ALA A 207 -5.72 3.88 -13.68
N LEU A 208 -6.79 3.74 -12.91
CA LEU A 208 -8.08 3.25 -13.36
C LEU A 208 -9.10 4.39 -13.56
N PRO A 209 -9.89 4.37 -14.63
CA PRO A 209 -10.93 5.34 -14.90
C PRO A 209 -12.16 5.07 -14.01
N LEU A 210 -12.12 5.47 -12.74
CA LEU A 210 -13.27 5.31 -11.83
C LEU A 210 -14.40 6.30 -12.17
N PRO A 211 -15.64 5.83 -12.36
CA PRO A 211 -16.76 6.68 -12.74
C PRO A 211 -16.98 7.87 -11.81
N GLY A 212 -17.26 9.03 -12.40
CA GLY A 212 -17.51 10.28 -11.69
C GLY A 212 -16.25 11.00 -11.20
N THR A 213 -15.06 10.44 -11.42
CA THR A 213 -13.80 11.14 -11.14
C THR A 213 -13.38 12.01 -12.33
N GLU A 214 -12.64 13.09 -12.06
CA GLU A 214 -12.08 13.93 -13.14
C GLU A 214 -11.21 13.12 -14.10
N MET A 215 -10.46 12.16 -13.61
CA MET A 215 -9.63 11.27 -14.44
C MET A 215 -10.48 10.42 -15.39
N PHE A 216 -11.65 9.97 -14.95
CA PHE A 216 -12.59 9.25 -15.82
C PHE A 216 -13.06 10.13 -17.00
N ASP A 217 -13.43 11.38 -16.69
CA ASP A 217 -13.85 12.33 -17.71
C ASP A 217 -12.70 12.63 -18.69
N GLN A 218 -11.47 12.81 -18.20
CA GLN A 218 -10.28 13.00 -19.03
C GLN A 218 -10.02 11.83 -19.98
N PHE A 219 -10.16 10.58 -19.51
CA PHE A 219 -10.02 9.39 -20.38
C PHE A 219 -11.14 9.32 -21.42
N ALA A 220 -12.37 9.72 -21.06
CA ALA A 220 -13.51 9.76 -21.99
C ALA A 220 -13.35 10.86 -23.04
N GLU A 221 -12.90 12.06 -22.67
CA GLU A 221 -12.68 13.21 -23.56
C GLU A 221 -11.66 12.91 -24.67
N VAL A 222 -10.61 12.14 -24.36
CA VAL A 222 -9.64 11.70 -25.36
C VAL A 222 -10.04 10.39 -26.06
N GLY A 223 -11.25 9.89 -25.83
CA GLY A 223 -11.81 8.72 -26.51
C GLY A 223 -11.20 7.37 -26.11
N LEU A 224 -10.48 7.31 -24.99
CA LEU A 224 -9.88 6.07 -24.49
C LEU A 224 -10.88 5.19 -23.72
N VAL A 225 -11.93 5.79 -23.19
CA VAL A 225 -12.99 5.11 -22.45
C VAL A 225 -14.33 5.54 -23.03
N ASP A 226 -15.17 4.56 -23.40
CA ASP A 226 -16.58 4.81 -23.70
C ASP A 226 -17.39 4.69 -22.40
N PRO A 227 -17.94 5.81 -21.86
CA PRO A 227 -18.68 5.80 -20.60
C PRO A 227 -19.89 4.87 -20.59
N GLN A 228 -20.42 4.50 -21.77
CA GLN A 228 -21.60 3.65 -21.92
C GLN A 228 -21.25 2.17 -22.09
N ASN A 229 -19.97 1.83 -22.34
CA ASN A 229 -19.55 0.49 -22.77
C ASN A 229 -18.25 0.01 -22.12
N ILE A 230 -18.07 0.27 -20.83
CA ILE A 230 -16.88 -0.14 -20.10
C ILE A 230 -16.98 -1.63 -19.75
N ASP A 231 -16.00 -2.39 -20.19
CA ASP A 231 -15.79 -3.76 -19.72
C ASP A 231 -14.96 -3.75 -18.42
N TRP A 232 -15.66 -3.78 -17.30
CA TRP A 232 -15.02 -3.75 -15.98
C TRP A 232 -14.24 -5.02 -15.65
N ASP A 233 -14.58 -6.15 -16.27
CA ASP A 233 -13.83 -7.40 -16.08
C ASP A 233 -12.42 -7.31 -16.68
N ARG A 234 -12.22 -6.37 -17.60
CA ARG A 234 -10.93 -6.08 -18.24
C ARG A 234 -10.15 -4.93 -17.60
N CYS A 235 -10.68 -4.27 -16.58
CA CYS A 235 -10.03 -3.19 -15.85
C CYS A 235 -9.54 -3.70 -14.50
N GLY A 236 -8.24 -3.59 -14.24
CA GLY A 236 -7.65 -4.03 -12.97
C GLY A 236 -6.51 -3.12 -12.52
N TYR A 237 -6.15 -3.19 -11.26
CA TYR A 237 -5.07 -2.38 -10.67
C TYR A 237 -3.67 -2.69 -11.24
N ALA A 238 -3.49 -3.82 -11.94
CA ALA A 238 -2.23 -4.21 -12.54
C ALA A 238 -2.16 -3.97 -14.06
N SER A 239 -3.32 -3.70 -14.72
CA SER A 239 -3.38 -3.53 -16.16
C SER A 239 -4.60 -2.73 -16.58
N ARG A 240 -4.53 -2.09 -17.75
CA ARG A 240 -5.69 -1.51 -18.43
C ARG A 240 -5.78 -2.07 -19.85
N GLN A 241 -6.94 -1.96 -20.48
CA GLN A 241 -7.23 -2.57 -21.78
C GLN A 241 -7.26 -1.57 -22.94
N PHE A 242 -6.73 -0.38 -22.75
CA PHE A 242 -6.67 0.63 -23.78
C PHE A 242 -5.29 1.28 -23.85
N ASP A 243 -4.85 1.59 -25.05
CA ASP A 243 -3.61 2.30 -25.31
C ASP A 243 -3.84 3.80 -25.15
N SER A 244 -2.83 4.52 -24.67
CA SER A 244 -2.81 5.98 -24.73
C SER A 244 -1.81 6.43 -25.80
N GLU A 245 -1.78 7.73 -26.08
CA GLU A 245 -0.83 8.31 -27.05
C GLU A 245 0.63 8.04 -26.63
N ASP A 246 0.92 8.08 -25.32
CA ASP A 246 2.28 7.99 -24.79
C ASP A 246 2.74 6.55 -24.52
N ILE A 247 1.79 5.62 -24.21
CA ILE A 247 2.13 4.26 -23.81
C ILE A 247 0.99 3.29 -24.12
N THR A 248 1.34 2.13 -24.70
CA THR A 248 0.36 1.05 -24.90
C THR A 248 0.00 0.37 -23.59
N SER A 249 -1.14 -0.34 -23.58
CA SER A 249 -1.59 -1.10 -22.41
C SER A 249 -0.59 -2.19 -22.00
N GLN A 250 0.04 -2.83 -22.98
CA GLN A 250 1.06 -3.85 -22.74
C GLN A 250 2.34 -3.24 -22.16
N GLU A 251 2.87 -2.16 -22.77
CA GLU A 251 4.04 -1.46 -22.22
C GLU A 251 3.80 -0.96 -20.79
N LEU A 252 2.60 -0.46 -20.49
CA LEU A 252 2.26 0.00 -19.14
C LEU A 252 2.19 -1.16 -18.15
N THR A 253 1.61 -2.28 -18.55
CA THR A 253 1.55 -3.51 -17.73
C THR A 253 2.96 -4.02 -17.43
N ASP A 254 3.82 -4.06 -18.45
CA ASP A 254 5.21 -4.48 -18.31
C ASP A 254 6.00 -3.52 -17.42
N LEU A 255 5.82 -2.20 -17.60
CA LEU A 255 6.46 -1.18 -16.76
C LEU A 255 6.09 -1.33 -15.29
N VAL A 256 4.79 -1.45 -14.99
CA VAL A 256 4.29 -1.61 -13.61
C VAL A 256 4.85 -2.88 -12.97
N TYR A 257 4.89 -3.96 -13.73
CA TYR A 257 5.44 -5.23 -13.27
C TYR A 257 6.96 -5.12 -13.02
N ASP A 258 7.72 -4.54 -13.95
CA ASP A 258 9.16 -4.34 -13.81
C ASP A 258 9.49 -3.42 -12.63
N VAL A 259 8.78 -2.30 -12.50
CA VAL A 259 8.97 -1.39 -11.35
C VAL A 259 8.71 -2.11 -10.03
N ASN A 260 7.66 -2.95 -9.96
CA ASN A 260 7.39 -3.76 -8.78
C ASN A 260 8.55 -4.72 -8.47
N ILE A 261 9.00 -5.50 -9.47
CA ILE A 261 10.08 -6.48 -9.28
C ILE A 261 11.41 -5.79 -8.94
N TYR A 262 11.81 -4.76 -9.71
CA TYR A 262 13.09 -4.10 -9.45
C TYR A 262 13.09 -3.35 -8.12
N THR A 263 12.00 -2.71 -7.71
CA THR A 263 11.98 -1.93 -6.47
C THR A 263 11.82 -2.80 -5.22
N ASN A 264 10.89 -3.75 -5.25
CA ASN A 264 10.57 -4.54 -4.07
C ASN A 264 11.50 -5.73 -3.85
N PHE A 265 12.18 -6.21 -4.89
CA PHE A 265 13.04 -7.39 -4.79
C PHE A 265 14.50 -7.02 -5.01
N PHE A 266 14.99 -6.87 -6.24
CA PHE A 266 16.41 -6.61 -6.51
C PHE A 266 16.91 -5.29 -5.90
N GLY A 267 16.08 -4.25 -5.91
CA GLY A 267 16.34 -2.96 -5.28
C GLY A 267 15.79 -2.81 -3.85
N ASN A 268 15.44 -3.90 -3.20
CA ASN A 268 14.85 -3.87 -1.85
C ASN A 268 15.75 -3.10 -0.88
N ARG A 269 15.23 -2.03 -0.30
CA ARG A 269 16.00 -1.13 0.57
C ARG A 269 16.51 -1.81 1.84
N ASN A 270 15.76 -2.76 2.37
CA ASN A 270 16.22 -3.50 3.54
C ASN A 270 17.42 -4.39 3.18
N PHE A 271 17.38 -5.05 2.02
CA PHE A 271 18.50 -5.85 1.55
C PHE A 271 19.74 -4.99 1.26
N LEU A 272 19.59 -3.92 0.50
CA LEU A 272 20.68 -3.01 0.12
C LEU A 272 21.33 -2.29 1.32
N GLN A 273 20.59 -2.12 2.41
CA GLN A 273 21.08 -1.49 3.65
C GLN A 273 21.39 -2.52 4.74
N GLU A 274 21.67 -3.77 4.34
CA GLU A 274 22.12 -4.86 5.22
C GLU A 274 21.13 -5.23 6.35
N ARG A 275 19.86 -4.85 6.21
CA ARG A 275 18.77 -5.24 7.13
C ARG A 275 18.18 -6.58 6.70
N TYR A 276 19.01 -7.59 6.54
CA TYR A 276 18.67 -8.86 5.89
C TYR A 276 17.51 -9.63 6.53
N GLN A 277 17.42 -9.63 7.87
CA GLN A 277 16.27 -10.27 8.52
C GLN A 277 14.96 -9.59 8.13
N ARG A 278 14.94 -8.26 8.13
CA ARG A 278 13.75 -7.49 7.74
C ARG A 278 13.40 -7.70 6.27
N ALA A 279 14.39 -7.84 5.39
CA ALA A 279 14.16 -8.18 3.99
C ALA A 279 13.52 -9.57 3.85
N ALA A 280 14.07 -10.59 4.54
CA ALA A 280 13.52 -11.94 4.52
C ALA A 280 12.10 -12.02 5.06
N ASP A 281 11.78 -11.28 6.13
CA ASP A 281 10.44 -11.18 6.69
C ASP A 281 9.46 -10.57 5.68
N TYR A 282 9.87 -9.48 4.97
CA TYR A 282 9.03 -8.88 3.93
C TYR A 282 8.77 -9.81 2.75
N PHE A 283 9.78 -10.52 2.24
CA PHE A 283 9.59 -11.51 1.17
C PHE A 283 8.64 -12.62 1.60
N THR A 284 8.68 -12.99 2.87
CA THR A 284 7.76 -13.98 3.44
C THR A 284 6.33 -13.41 3.55
N ASP A 285 6.18 -12.28 4.24
CA ASP A 285 4.86 -11.73 4.60
C ASP A 285 4.11 -11.18 3.39
N MET A 286 4.81 -10.47 2.49
CA MET A 286 4.17 -9.80 1.35
C MET A 286 3.96 -10.72 0.15
N VAL A 287 4.76 -11.77 0.01
CA VAL A 287 4.74 -12.61 -1.20
C VAL A 287 4.57 -14.08 -0.88
N LEU A 288 5.51 -14.70 -0.17
CA LEU A 288 5.60 -16.16 -0.10
C LEU A 288 4.50 -16.81 0.74
N ASN A 289 3.85 -16.09 1.64
CA ASN A 289 2.67 -16.58 2.35
C ASN A 289 1.48 -16.78 1.39
N SER A 290 1.36 -15.98 0.33
CA SER A 290 0.29 -16.08 -0.67
C SER A 290 0.73 -16.78 -1.95
N TYR A 291 1.99 -16.63 -2.33
CA TYR A 291 2.59 -17.17 -3.55
C TYR A 291 3.89 -17.92 -3.21
N PRO A 292 3.81 -19.10 -2.56
CA PRO A 292 4.97 -19.80 -1.98
C PRO A 292 6.02 -20.24 -3.02
N PHE A 293 5.69 -20.15 -4.28
CA PHE A 293 6.53 -20.57 -5.40
C PHE A 293 7.00 -19.40 -6.29
N HIS A 294 6.93 -18.15 -5.78
CA HIS A 294 7.42 -16.99 -6.50
C HIS A 294 8.96 -16.96 -6.52
N ILE A 295 9.57 -17.34 -7.66
CA ILE A 295 11.02 -17.63 -7.75
C ILE A 295 11.89 -16.42 -7.38
N VAL A 296 11.52 -15.17 -7.77
CA VAL A 296 12.32 -13.98 -7.41
C VAL A 296 12.28 -13.73 -5.89
N ALA A 297 11.12 -13.94 -5.25
CA ALA A 297 11.02 -13.82 -3.79
C ALA A 297 11.83 -14.89 -3.06
N LEU A 298 11.79 -16.14 -3.53
CA LEU A 298 12.61 -17.24 -3.00
C LEU A 298 14.10 -16.93 -3.14
N TYR A 299 14.53 -16.48 -4.31
CA TYR A 299 15.92 -16.08 -4.56
C TYR A 299 16.38 -14.96 -3.63
N MET A 300 15.65 -13.85 -3.55
CA MET A 300 16.03 -12.71 -2.70
C MET A 300 15.99 -13.06 -1.19
N ARG A 301 15.07 -13.94 -0.79
CA ARG A 301 15.04 -14.44 0.59
C ARG A 301 16.21 -15.38 0.87
N SER A 302 16.59 -16.22 -0.09
CA SER A 302 17.78 -17.07 0.04
C SER A 302 19.05 -16.25 0.21
N LEU A 303 19.23 -15.20 -0.59
CA LEU A 303 20.36 -14.26 -0.41
C LEU A 303 20.34 -13.59 0.96
N SER A 304 19.16 -13.23 1.45
CA SER A 304 19.02 -12.64 2.80
C SER A 304 19.41 -13.63 3.88
N TYR A 305 19.05 -14.91 3.75
CA TYR A 305 19.44 -15.97 4.67
C TYR A 305 20.93 -16.29 4.61
N ASP A 306 21.55 -16.30 3.42
CA ASP A 306 22.99 -16.46 3.24
C ASP A 306 23.75 -15.38 4.02
N LYS A 307 23.38 -14.09 3.84
CA LYS A 307 23.97 -12.97 4.59
C LYS A 307 23.78 -13.04 6.11
N LEU A 308 22.79 -13.80 6.57
CA LEU A 308 22.52 -14.07 7.98
C LEU A 308 23.21 -15.32 8.51
N GLY A 309 23.97 -16.07 7.68
CA GLY A 309 24.59 -17.35 8.03
C GLY A 309 23.58 -18.47 8.26
N LYS A 310 22.39 -18.40 7.62
CA LYS A 310 21.33 -19.40 7.71
C LYS A 310 21.34 -20.31 6.48
N ASP A 311 22.45 -21.01 6.26
CA ASP A 311 22.77 -21.73 5.02
C ASP A 311 21.69 -22.76 4.64
N ASP A 312 21.15 -23.53 5.61
CA ASP A 312 20.10 -24.52 5.35
C ASP A 312 18.81 -23.88 4.80
N LEU A 313 18.43 -22.68 5.30
CA LEU A 313 17.28 -21.95 4.81
C LEU A 313 17.53 -21.35 3.41
N ALA A 314 18.74 -20.84 3.19
CA ALA A 314 19.15 -20.31 1.90
C ALA A 314 19.11 -21.41 0.82
N LEU A 315 19.74 -22.56 1.08
CA LEU A 315 19.75 -23.69 0.16
C LEU A 315 18.33 -24.23 -0.13
N ARG A 316 17.48 -24.31 0.90
CA ARG A 316 16.10 -24.74 0.74
C ARG A 316 15.33 -23.82 -0.23
N ASP A 317 15.45 -22.52 -0.06
CA ASP A 317 14.73 -21.57 -0.92
C ASP A 317 15.27 -21.56 -2.35
N LEU A 318 16.58 -21.71 -2.55
CA LEU A 318 17.18 -21.89 -3.87
C LEU A 318 16.71 -23.17 -4.54
N GLN A 319 16.68 -24.29 -3.82
CA GLN A 319 16.19 -25.56 -4.39
C GLN A 319 14.73 -25.44 -4.81
N LEU A 320 13.88 -24.82 -3.98
CA LEU A 320 12.48 -24.56 -4.34
C LEU A 320 12.37 -23.69 -5.60
N ALA A 321 13.19 -22.66 -5.75
CA ALA A 321 13.18 -21.82 -6.94
C ALA A 321 13.56 -22.61 -8.20
N VAL A 322 14.61 -23.43 -8.13
CA VAL A 322 15.06 -24.31 -9.24
C VAL A 322 13.97 -25.33 -9.61
N ASP A 323 13.35 -25.97 -8.62
CA ASP A 323 12.30 -26.95 -8.85
C ASP A 323 11.08 -26.30 -9.55
N GLN A 324 10.74 -25.06 -9.17
CA GLN A 324 9.67 -24.29 -9.83
C GLN A 324 10.03 -23.91 -11.28
N ILE A 325 11.25 -23.47 -11.55
CA ILE A 325 11.70 -23.19 -12.93
C ILE A 325 11.57 -24.43 -13.81
N ASN A 326 11.85 -25.60 -13.26
CA ASN A 326 11.76 -26.86 -14.02
C ASN A 326 10.32 -27.39 -14.24
N THR A 327 9.34 -26.91 -13.47
CA THR A 327 7.99 -27.51 -13.42
C THR A 327 6.86 -26.56 -13.74
N SER A 328 7.08 -25.23 -13.75
CA SER A 328 6.05 -24.21 -13.90
C SER A 328 6.35 -23.25 -15.04
N GLU A 329 5.44 -23.11 -16.00
CA GLU A 329 5.54 -22.13 -17.10
C GLU A 329 5.64 -20.69 -16.57
N ALA A 330 4.90 -20.36 -15.52
CA ALA A 330 4.96 -19.03 -14.89
C ALA A 330 6.35 -18.74 -14.30
N ALA A 331 6.96 -19.72 -13.62
CA ALA A 331 8.31 -19.58 -13.10
C ALA A 331 9.36 -19.50 -14.22
N GLN A 332 9.20 -20.27 -15.29
CA GLN A 332 10.05 -20.19 -16.49
C GLN A 332 9.98 -18.80 -17.13
N SER A 333 8.78 -18.22 -17.26
CA SER A 333 8.60 -16.89 -17.82
C SER A 333 9.29 -15.82 -16.96
N LEU A 334 9.18 -15.93 -15.63
CA LEU A 334 9.91 -15.06 -14.71
C LEU A 334 11.43 -15.21 -14.82
N PHE A 335 11.91 -16.45 -14.95
CA PHE A 335 13.34 -16.71 -15.10
C PHE A 335 13.88 -16.19 -16.44
N VAL A 336 13.13 -16.35 -17.54
CA VAL A 336 13.49 -15.78 -18.85
C VAL A 336 13.61 -14.25 -18.75
N ARG A 337 12.71 -13.60 -18.03
CA ARG A 337 12.69 -12.13 -17.90
C ARG A 337 13.76 -11.57 -16.95
N TYR A 338 14.02 -12.25 -15.83
CA TYR A 338 14.85 -11.73 -14.73
C TYR A 338 16.04 -12.62 -14.35
N GLY A 339 16.30 -13.71 -15.06
CA GLY A 339 17.36 -14.66 -14.72
C GLY A 339 18.76 -14.03 -14.73
N SER A 340 19.01 -13.05 -15.59
CA SER A 340 20.29 -12.32 -15.59
C SER A 340 20.57 -11.57 -14.28
N GLU A 341 19.52 -11.12 -13.58
CA GLU A 341 19.64 -10.50 -12.24
C GLU A 341 19.83 -11.53 -11.14
N MET A 342 19.47 -12.79 -11.41
CA MET A 342 19.61 -13.89 -10.45
C MET A 342 20.97 -14.61 -10.58
N ASP A 343 21.73 -14.37 -11.65
CA ASP A 343 23.06 -14.97 -11.88
C ASP A 343 24.21 -14.10 -11.34
N SER A 344 23.91 -12.88 -10.86
CA SER A 344 24.88 -11.91 -10.34
C SER A 344 24.98 -11.95 -8.81
#